data_379c20236bbaf1fccff1b3cef2b3e1d5
#
_entry.id   379c20236bbaf1fccff1b3cef2b3e1d5
#
_cell.length_a   1.000
_cell.length_b   1.000
_cell.length_c   1.000
_cell.angle_alpha   90.00
_cell.angle_beta   90.00
_cell.angle_gamma   90.00
#
_symmetry.space_group_name_H-M   'P 1'
#
loop_
_entity.id
_entity.type
_entity.pdbx_description
1 polymer ?
#
loop_
_entity_poly.entity_id
_entity_poly.type
_entity_poly.pdbx_seq_one_letter_code
_entity_poly.pdbx_strand_id
1 'polypeptide(L)'
;MMGFSRSCQRVAGLIVAGLFLGTQAVSATAEEVVVYSARIEALIKPMFDAFTQKTGVKVKYFTASEKELFERLKAEGSRTPADLLMTVDAGNLWIAEQAELLRGLNSTVIEKNIPAHLRAKGNSWVGLSVRARPIMYSTERVKPSEPSTYEALSDPKWRGRLCFRTSRQVYTQSLVATMIKTLGEKRTEEIARGWMANQPRVIDSDTRVLEAIAAGQCDVGLTNTYYLARLKAKNPAFPVAVFWPNQADRGVHVNISGAGVTRYAKNRQSAIHLIEFLSSSEAQNLFADVNYEYPANPSVKPHPLIAAWGTFKADQVDVAAAGELQVAAVKLLDRVGYR
;
A
#
# COMPACT_ATOMS: atom_id res chain seq x y z
N MET A 1 -30.16 66.59 -87.04
CA MET A 1 -29.51 65.31 -87.41
C MET A 1 -28.99 64.68 -86.08
N MET A 2 -29.58 63.61 -85.84
CA MET A 2 -29.28 62.45 -84.97
C MET A 2 -28.03 62.48 -84.14
N GLY A 3 -28.15 62.38 -82.77
CA GLY A 3 -27.11 62.10 -81.83
C GLY A 3 -27.61 61.25 -80.70
N PHE A 4 -27.15 60.02 -80.65
CA PHE A 4 -27.56 58.93 -79.71
C PHE A 4 -27.10 59.19 -78.31
N SER A 5 -28.02 59.10 -77.36
CA SER A 5 -27.79 58.94 -75.92
C SER A 5 -27.37 57.51 -75.60
N ARG A 6 -26.31 57.40 -74.80
CA ARG A 6 -25.94 56.10 -74.16
C ARG A 6 -26.00 56.25 -72.67
N SER A 7 -26.99 55.61 -72.06
CA SER A 7 -27.13 55.42 -70.60
C SER A 7 -26.06 54.47 -70.09
N CYS A 8 -25.38 54.93 -69.04
CA CYS A 8 -24.42 54.08 -68.27
C CYS A 8 -25.11 53.56 -67.00
N GLN A 9 -25.48 52.27 -67.01
CA GLN A 9 -25.98 51.61 -65.82
C GLN A 9 -24.78 51.17 -64.96
N ARG A 10 -24.79 51.68 -63.71
CA ARG A 10 -23.85 51.25 -62.67
C ARG A 10 -24.45 50.04 -62.00
N VAL A 11 -23.78 48.87 -62.14
CA VAL A 11 -24.06 47.65 -61.37
C VAL A 11 -23.30 47.76 -60.07
N ALA A 12 -24.04 47.86 -58.96
CA ALA A 12 -23.48 47.73 -57.59
C ALA A 12 -23.32 46.26 -57.23
N GLY A 13 -22.08 45.80 -57.18
CA GLY A 13 -21.77 44.46 -56.67
C GLY A 13 -21.73 44.42 -55.16
N LEU A 14 -22.65 43.70 -54.52
CA LEU A 14 -22.62 43.38 -53.08
C LEU A 14 -21.56 42.27 -52.87
N ILE A 15 -20.47 42.61 -52.17
CA ILE A 15 -19.48 41.64 -51.64
C ILE A 15 -20.04 41.16 -50.29
N VAL A 16 -20.58 39.94 -50.23
CA VAL A 16 -20.91 39.26 -49.00
C VAL A 16 -19.62 38.66 -48.43
N ALA A 17 -19.01 39.31 -47.47
CA ALA A 17 -17.90 38.77 -46.69
C ALA A 17 -18.44 37.74 -45.70
N GLY A 18 -18.36 36.45 -46.07
CA GLY A 18 -18.66 35.34 -45.17
C GLY A 18 -17.58 35.21 -44.09
N LEU A 19 -17.90 35.59 -42.84
CA LEU A 19 -17.08 35.28 -41.67
C LEU A 19 -17.14 33.78 -41.43
N PHE A 20 -16.10 33.06 -41.84
CA PHE A 20 -15.83 31.69 -41.36
C PHE A 20 -15.28 31.80 -39.93
N LEU A 21 -16.15 31.69 -38.92
CA LEU A 21 -15.79 31.38 -37.55
C LEU A 21 -15.27 29.94 -37.53
N GLY A 22 -13.97 29.77 -37.73
CA GLY A 22 -13.27 28.51 -37.51
C GLY A 22 -13.32 28.21 -36.01
N THR A 23 -14.22 27.33 -35.60
CA THR A 23 -14.17 26.70 -34.29
C THR A 23 -12.90 25.84 -34.25
N GLN A 24 -11.83 26.40 -33.70
CA GLN A 24 -10.67 25.60 -33.32
C GLN A 24 -11.15 24.65 -32.22
N ALA A 25 -11.38 23.40 -32.57
CA ALA A 25 -11.51 22.32 -31.61
C ALA A 25 -10.18 22.25 -30.86
N VAL A 26 -10.15 22.82 -29.66
CA VAL A 26 -9.06 22.58 -28.72
C VAL A 26 -9.12 21.08 -28.45
N SER A 27 -8.21 20.33 -29.04
CA SER A 27 -7.99 18.93 -28.67
C SER A 27 -7.61 18.93 -27.19
N ALA A 28 -8.57 18.70 -26.32
CA ALA A 28 -8.30 18.41 -24.93
C ALA A 28 -7.40 17.18 -24.93
N THR A 29 -6.10 17.37 -24.68
CA THR A 29 -5.22 16.25 -24.39
C THR A 29 -5.87 15.49 -23.24
N ALA A 30 -6.22 14.20 -23.47
CA ALA A 30 -6.83 13.39 -22.43
C ALA A 30 -5.95 13.47 -21.19
N GLU A 31 -6.53 13.91 -20.07
CA GLU A 31 -5.79 14.00 -18.82
C GLU A 31 -5.20 12.62 -18.49
N GLU A 32 -3.97 12.61 -18.03
CA GLU A 32 -3.29 11.39 -17.63
C GLU A 32 -2.62 11.55 -16.27
N VAL A 33 -2.41 10.44 -15.58
CA VAL A 33 -1.61 10.37 -14.36
C VAL A 33 -0.62 9.23 -14.47
N VAL A 34 0.65 9.49 -14.12
CA VAL A 34 1.72 8.50 -14.17
C VAL A 34 2.05 8.01 -12.76
N VAL A 35 1.92 6.71 -12.52
CA VAL A 35 2.12 6.05 -11.23
C VAL A 35 3.39 5.20 -11.25
N TYR A 36 4.31 5.46 -10.32
CA TYR A 36 5.39 4.54 -9.99
C TYR A 36 4.95 3.65 -8.82
N SER A 37 4.88 2.35 -9.04
CA SER A 37 4.30 1.41 -8.09
C SER A 37 5.22 0.26 -7.74
N ALA A 38 5.41 0.01 -6.44
CA ALA A 38 6.04 -1.21 -5.93
C ALA A 38 5.05 -2.39 -5.80
N ARG A 39 3.78 -2.17 -6.13
CA ARG A 39 2.78 -3.24 -6.20
C ARG A 39 2.77 -3.84 -7.60
N ILE A 40 2.63 -5.16 -7.68
CA ILE A 40 2.50 -5.85 -8.97
C ILE A 40 1.21 -5.44 -9.69
N GLU A 41 1.25 -5.46 -11.01
CA GLU A 41 0.16 -5.02 -11.88
C GLU A 41 -1.20 -5.64 -11.52
N ALA A 42 -1.25 -6.94 -11.29
CA ALA A 42 -2.48 -7.66 -10.96
C ALA A 42 -3.22 -7.10 -9.73
N LEU A 43 -2.51 -6.42 -8.83
CA LEU A 43 -3.07 -5.86 -7.60
C LEU A 43 -3.50 -4.39 -7.71
N ILE A 44 -3.16 -3.71 -8.82
CA ILE A 44 -3.43 -2.28 -8.99
C ILE A 44 -4.26 -1.98 -10.23
N LYS A 45 -4.09 -2.76 -11.29
CA LYS A 45 -4.77 -2.54 -12.57
C LYS A 45 -6.30 -2.46 -12.45
N PRO A 46 -7.00 -3.33 -11.71
CA PRO A 46 -8.46 -3.24 -11.58
C PRO A 46 -8.95 -1.88 -11.05
N MET A 47 -8.24 -1.30 -10.07
CA MET A 47 -8.58 0.00 -9.51
C MET A 47 -8.26 1.15 -10.48
N PHE A 48 -7.17 1.06 -11.24
CA PHE A 48 -6.80 2.07 -12.24
C PHE A 48 -7.74 2.05 -13.44
N ASP A 49 -8.17 0.86 -13.87
CA ASP A 49 -9.18 0.72 -14.94
C ASP A 49 -10.53 1.31 -14.49
N ALA A 50 -10.98 1.03 -13.26
CA ALA A 50 -12.20 1.59 -12.70
C ALA A 50 -12.13 3.14 -12.60
N PHE A 51 -10.99 3.69 -12.17
CA PHE A 51 -10.77 5.13 -12.16
C PHE A 51 -10.85 5.74 -13.56
N THR A 52 -10.16 5.14 -14.53
CA THR A 52 -10.17 5.60 -15.92
C THR A 52 -11.59 5.53 -16.52
N GLN A 53 -12.31 4.44 -16.26
CA GLN A 53 -13.70 4.30 -16.73
C GLN A 53 -14.61 5.39 -16.14
N LYS A 54 -14.43 5.73 -14.88
CA LYS A 54 -15.25 6.71 -14.17
C LYS A 54 -14.95 8.15 -14.54
N THR A 55 -13.68 8.48 -14.79
CA THR A 55 -13.23 9.88 -14.91
C THR A 55 -12.79 10.27 -16.31
N GLY A 56 -12.47 9.29 -17.17
CA GLY A 56 -11.81 9.53 -18.46
C GLY A 56 -10.30 9.79 -18.34
N VAL A 57 -9.77 9.98 -17.14
CA VAL A 57 -8.32 10.19 -16.89
C VAL A 57 -7.56 8.89 -17.07
N LYS A 58 -6.56 8.86 -17.95
CA LYS A 58 -5.75 7.67 -18.20
C LYS A 58 -4.72 7.47 -17.10
N VAL A 59 -4.60 6.25 -16.58
CA VAL A 59 -3.53 5.89 -15.65
C VAL A 59 -2.45 5.11 -16.38
N LYS A 60 -1.25 5.70 -16.46
CA LYS A 60 -0.03 5.01 -16.88
C LYS A 60 0.73 4.59 -15.63
N TYR A 61 1.31 3.40 -15.62
CA TYR A 61 2.08 2.95 -14.46
C TYR A 61 3.33 2.20 -14.86
N PHE A 62 4.32 2.28 -13.98
CA PHE A 62 5.57 1.53 -14.05
C PHE A 62 5.76 0.79 -12.72
N THR A 63 6.00 -0.52 -12.80
CA THR A 63 6.17 -1.37 -11.62
C THR A 63 7.62 -1.80 -11.46
N ALA A 64 8.18 -1.58 -10.27
CA ALA A 64 9.53 -1.98 -9.91
C ALA A 64 9.66 -2.15 -8.39
N SER A 65 10.85 -2.56 -7.89
CA SER A 65 11.11 -2.57 -6.46
C SER A 65 11.14 -1.14 -5.88
N GLU A 66 10.82 -0.99 -4.59
CA GLU A 66 10.85 0.30 -3.90
C GLU A 66 12.20 1.01 -4.08
N LYS A 67 13.29 0.26 -3.95
CA LYS A 67 14.65 0.80 -4.12
C LYS A 67 14.84 1.39 -5.51
N GLU A 68 14.45 0.66 -6.55
CA GLU A 68 14.56 1.13 -7.93
C GLU A 68 13.71 2.38 -8.18
N LEU A 69 12.48 2.41 -7.65
CA LEU A 69 11.60 3.57 -7.79
C LEU A 69 12.16 4.80 -7.10
N PHE A 70 12.75 4.65 -5.91
CA PHE A 70 13.36 5.77 -5.17
C PHE A 70 14.59 6.30 -5.89
N GLU A 71 15.50 5.44 -6.33
CA GLU A 71 16.69 5.86 -7.09
C GLU A 71 16.30 6.50 -8.42
N ARG A 72 15.27 5.98 -9.08
CA ARG A 72 14.74 6.55 -10.31
C ARG A 72 14.17 7.95 -10.09
N LEU A 73 13.32 8.14 -9.08
CA LEU A 73 12.76 9.46 -8.74
C LEU A 73 13.86 10.48 -8.40
N LYS A 74 14.90 10.07 -7.67
CA LYS A 74 16.06 10.92 -7.36
C LYS A 74 16.83 11.29 -8.62
N ALA A 75 17.13 10.33 -9.49
CA ALA A 75 17.88 10.55 -10.73
C ALA A 75 17.12 11.43 -11.74
N GLU A 76 15.81 11.25 -11.84
CA GLU A 76 14.94 12.03 -12.72
C GLU A 76 14.75 13.47 -12.21
N GLY A 77 14.67 13.64 -10.86
CA GLY A 77 14.48 14.94 -10.22
C GLY A 77 13.25 15.69 -10.77
N SER A 78 13.42 16.94 -11.15
CA SER A 78 12.34 17.77 -11.71
C SER A 78 11.86 17.32 -13.10
N ARG A 79 12.56 16.39 -13.75
CA ARG A 79 12.18 15.83 -15.05
C ARG A 79 11.37 14.54 -14.93
N THR A 80 11.11 14.06 -13.72
CA THR A 80 10.32 12.84 -13.52
C THR A 80 8.97 12.94 -14.24
N PRO A 81 8.54 11.89 -14.95
CA PRO A 81 7.18 11.80 -15.44
C PRO A 81 6.18 11.35 -14.36
N ALA A 82 6.66 10.82 -13.23
CA ALA A 82 5.80 10.25 -12.21
C ALA A 82 5.06 11.33 -11.41
N ASP A 83 3.74 11.22 -11.37
CA ASP A 83 2.86 12.07 -10.57
C ASP A 83 2.59 11.47 -9.19
N LEU A 84 2.63 10.14 -9.09
CA LEU A 84 2.29 9.41 -7.89
C LEU A 84 3.30 8.28 -7.64
N LEU A 85 3.71 8.14 -6.38
CA LEU A 85 4.45 6.99 -5.86
C LEU A 85 3.51 6.14 -5.01
N MET A 86 3.40 4.84 -5.34
CA MET A 86 2.66 3.85 -4.58
C MET A 86 3.60 2.77 -4.07
N THR A 87 3.63 2.51 -2.77
CA THR A 87 4.52 1.51 -2.17
C THR A 87 3.80 0.62 -1.17
N VAL A 88 4.43 -0.48 -0.82
CA VAL A 88 4.05 -1.31 0.32
C VAL A 88 4.89 -0.92 1.52
N ASP A 89 4.28 -0.97 2.73
CA ASP A 89 4.90 -0.63 4.00
C ASP A 89 5.01 0.89 4.27
N ALA A 90 4.52 1.30 5.42
CA ALA A 90 4.59 2.70 5.86
C ALA A 90 6.04 3.18 6.02
N GLY A 91 6.97 2.28 6.33
CA GLY A 91 8.39 2.60 6.41
C GLY A 91 8.94 3.13 5.08
N ASN A 92 8.53 2.54 3.97
CA ASN A 92 8.95 3.01 2.64
C ASN A 92 8.35 4.37 2.30
N LEU A 93 7.09 4.63 2.68
CA LEU A 93 6.45 5.95 2.51
C LEU A 93 7.17 7.02 3.34
N TRP A 94 7.51 6.70 4.59
CA TRP A 94 8.26 7.58 5.45
C TRP A 94 9.66 7.87 4.88
N ILE A 95 10.39 6.87 4.36
CA ILE A 95 11.69 7.06 3.70
C ILE A 95 11.54 7.98 2.48
N ALA A 96 10.51 7.81 1.66
CA ALA A 96 10.24 8.68 0.51
C ALA A 96 9.96 10.12 0.95
N GLU A 97 9.24 10.33 2.06
CA GLU A 97 8.99 11.63 2.67
C GLU A 97 10.30 12.27 3.15
N GLN A 98 11.14 11.55 3.93
CA GLN A 98 12.43 12.05 4.43
C GLN A 98 13.42 12.37 3.31
N ALA A 99 13.33 11.64 2.19
CA ALA A 99 14.12 11.92 0.98
C ALA A 99 13.52 13.07 0.12
N GLU A 100 12.50 13.75 0.61
CA GLU A 100 11.78 14.84 -0.07
C GLU A 100 11.27 14.46 -1.46
N LEU A 101 10.96 13.19 -1.69
CA LEU A 101 10.40 12.69 -2.96
C LEU A 101 8.90 12.96 -3.09
N LEU A 102 8.22 13.27 -1.97
CA LEU A 102 6.79 13.49 -1.87
C LEU A 102 6.47 14.95 -1.52
N ARG A 103 5.23 15.33 -1.76
CA ARG A 103 4.66 16.65 -1.40
C ARG A 103 3.30 16.50 -0.75
N GLY A 104 2.86 17.53 -0.03
CA GLY A 104 1.61 17.51 0.71
C GLY A 104 0.37 17.24 -0.15
N LEU A 105 -0.51 16.40 0.40
CA LEU A 105 -1.84 16.07 -0.10
C LEU A 105 -2.85 16.93 0.67
N ASN A 106 -3.41 17.95 0.04
CA ASN A 106 -4.47 18.75 0.66
C ASN A 106 -5.81 18.31 0.08
N SER A 107 -6.48 17.39 0.76
CA SER A 107 -7.79 16.87 0.35
C SER A 107 -8.63 16.48 1.56
N THR A 108 -9.74 17.19 1.72
CA THR A 108 -10.76 16.89 2.75
C THR A 108 -11.44 15.55 2.48
N VAL A 109 -11.48 15.09 1.23
CA VAL A 109 -12.02 13.77 0.85
C VAL A 109 -11.14 12.66 1.44
N ILE A 110 -9.82 12.77 1.27
CA ILE A 110 -8.86 11.80 1.83
C ILE A 110 -8.93 11.83 3.36
N GLU A 111 -8.99 13.00 3.96
CA GLU A 111 -9.07 13.15 5.42
C GLU A 111 -10.34 12.53 6.02
N LYS A 112 -11.46 12.62 5.31
CA LYS A 112 -12.73 12.00 5.70
C LYS A 112 -12.69 10.48 5.54
N ASN A 113 -12.06 9.97 4.48
CA ASN A 113 -12.09 8.57 4.13
C ASN A 113 -11.05 7.74 4.89
N ILE A 114 -9.89 8.32 5.21
CA ILE A 114 -8.76 7.59 5.79
C ILE A 114 -8.42 8.17 7.18
N PRO A 115 -8.43 7.35 8.24
CA PRO A 115 -8.09 7.77 9.59
C PRO A 115 -6.70 8.39 9.71
N ALA A 116 -6.54 9.34 10.64
CA ALA A 116 -5.30 10.11 10.79
C ALA A 116 -4.07 9.22 11.09
N HIS A 117 -4.23 8.13 11.85
CA HIS A 117 -3.12 7.20 12.16
C HIS A 117 -2.63 6.38 10.97
N LEU A 118 -3.34 6.41 9.83
CA LEU A 118 -2.93 5.79 8.56
C LEU A 118 -2.42 6.82 7.55
N ARG A 119 -2.13 8.05 7.97
CA ARG A 119 -1.63 9.14 7.13
C ARG A 119 -0.38 9.75 7.72
N ALA A 120 0.50 10.32 6.88
CA ALA A 120 1.60 11.15 7.36
C ALA A 120 1.07 12.37 8.13
N LYS A 121 1.76 12.77 9.20
CA LYS A 121 1.43 13.98 9.96
C LYS A 121 1.46 15.25 9.09
N GLY A 122 2.35 15.30 8.10
CA GLY A 122 2.46 16.36 7.10
C GLY A 122 1.59 16.15 5.85
N ASN A 123 0.69 15.16 5.86
CA ASN A 123 -0.16 14.80 4.72
C ASN A 123 0.63 14.53 3.41
N SER A 124 1.87 14.06 3.47
CA SER A 124 2.69 13.74 2.30
C SER A 124 2.36 12.38 1.68
N TRP A 125 1.76 11.47 2.46
CA TRP A 125 1.29 10.16 2.02
C TRP A 125 0.07 9.69 2.82
N VAL A 126 -0.62 8.69 2.26
CA VAL A 126 -1.83 8.10 2.83
C VAL A 126 -1.83 6.59 2.65
N GLY A 127 -2.29 5.86 3.66
CA GLY A 127 -2.58 4.42 3.58
C GLY A 127 -3.83 4.16 2.75
N LEU A 128 -3.76 3.17 1.87
CA LEU A 128 -4.85 2.78 0.99
C LEU A 128 -5.34 1.35 1.22
N SER A 129 -4.57 0.55 1.93
CA SER A 129 -4.99 -0.76 2.44
C SER A 129 -4.22 -1.09 3.70
N VAL A 130 -4.81 -1.96 4.54
CA VAL A 130 -4.23 -2.37 5.81
C VAL A 130 -4.01 -3.89 5.80
N ARG A 131 -2.93 -4.32 6.41
CA ARG A 131 -2.65 -5.73 6.71
C ARG A 131 -2.21 -5.89 8.14
N ALA A 132 -2.63 -6.97 8.76
CA ALA A 132 -2.10 -7.39 10.05
C ALA A 132 -1.04 -8.48 9.87
N ARG A 133 -0.12 -8.57 10.83
CA ARG A 133 0.91 -9.62 10.89
C ARG A 133 0.73 -10.47 12.15
N PRO A 134 -0.37 -11.26 12.23
CA PRO A 134 -0.68 -12.08 13.38
C PRO A 134 0.25 -13.29 13.52
N ILE A 135 0.02 -14.06 14.58
CA ILE A 135 0.56 -15.39 14.73
C ILE A 135 -0.29 -16.36 13.89
N MET A 136 0.36 -17.12 13.03
CA MET A 136 -0.24 -18.23 12.27
C MET A 136 0.10 -19.52 12.97
N TYR A 137 -0.85 -20.43 13.10
CA TYR A 137 -0.62 -21.70 13.79
C TYR A 137 -1.29 -22.89 13.10
N SER A 138 -0.69 -24.08 13.26
CA SER A 138 -1.26 -25.34 12.78
C SER A 138 -2.51 -25.71 13.56
N THR A 139 -3.63 -25.89 12.88
CA THR A 139 -4.90 -26.31 13.51
C THR A 139 -4.87 -27.78 14.02
N GLU A 140 -3.88 -28.55 13.59
CA GLU A 140 -3.71 -29.97 13.94
C GLU A 140 -2.78 -30.18 15.15
N ARG A 141 -1.80 -29.28 15.36
CA ARG A 141 -0.70 -29.48 16.32
C ARG A 141 -0.63 -28.43 17.43
N VAL A 142 -1.39 -27.35 17.31
CA VAL A 142 -1.41 -26.25 18.29
C VAL A 142 -2.84 -25.98 18.73
N LYS A 143 -3.09 -25.98 20.03
CA LYS A 143 -4.39 -25.58 20.59
C LYS A 143 -4.53 -24.05 20.48
N PRO A 144 -5.71 -23.52 20.16
CA PRO A 144 -5.92 -22.06 20.06
C PRO A 144 -5.53 -21.25 21.31
N SER A 145 -5.45 -21.91 22.47
CA SER A 145 -5.06 -21.30 23.75
C SER A 145 -3.55 -21.24 24.00
N GLU A 146 -2.71 -21.86 23.15
CA GLU A 146 -1.26 -21.91 23.37
C GLU A 146 -0.54 -20.61 22.96
N PRO A 147 -0.86 -19.95 21.81
CA PRO A 147 -0.28 -18.66 21.47
C PRO A 147 -0.88 -17.55 22.36
N SER A 148 -0.15 -16.45 22.56
CA SER A 148 -0.65 -15.30 23.33
C SER A 148 -0.14 -13.96 22.81
N THR A 149 1.16 -13.69 22.88
CA THR A 149 1.78 -12.44 22.46
C THR A 149 2.98 -12.72 21.56
N TYR A 150 3.50 -11.70 20.87
CA TYR A 150 4.78 -11.81 20.16
C TYR A 150 5.92 -12.14 21.12
N GLU A 151 5.88 -11.56 22.32
CA GLU A 151 6.85 -11.77 23.39
C GLU A 151 6.88 -13.24 23.83
N ALA A 152 5.70 -13.85 23.95
CA ALA A 152 5.56 -15.24 24.38
C ALA A 152 6.11 -16.26 23.39
N LEU A 153 6.40 -15.87 22.14
CA LEU A 153 7.12 -16.73 21.20
C LEU A 153 8.59 -16.95 21.60
N SER A 154 9.11 -16.21 22.60
CA SER A 154 10.41 -16.48 23.21
C SER A 154 10.41 -17.59 24.26
N ASP A 155 9.23 -18.09 24.66
CA ASP A 155 9.09 -19.20 25.62
C ASP A 155 9.72 -20.47 25.03
N PRO A 156 10.55 -21.24 25.81
CA PRO A 156 11.16 -22.49 25.40
C PRO A 156 10.22 -23.57 24.87
N LYS A 157 8.91 -23.51 25.21
CA LYS A 157 7.89 -24.42 24.66
C LYS A 157 7.80 -24.37 23.13
N TRP A 158 8.24 -23.28 22.51
CA TRP A 158 8.27 -23.08 21.06
C TRP A 158 9.56 -23.55 20.39
N ARG A 159 10.50 -24.14 21.12
CA ARG A 159 11.77 -24.58 20.56
C ARG A 159 11.59 -25.58 19.42
N GLY A 160 12.18 -25.28 18.26
CA GLY A 160 12.05 -26.09 17.04
C GLY A 160 10.66 -26.04 16.36
N ARG A 161 9.73 -25.23 16.90
CA ARG A 161 8.34 -25.16 16.43
C ARG A 161 8.02 -23.86 15.66
N LEU A 162 8.98 -22.95 15.50
CA LEU A 162 8.76 -21.65 14.89
C LEU A 162 9.26 -21.60 13.44
N CYS A 163 8.49 -20.94 12.57
CA CYS A 163 8.89 -20.50 11.24
C CYS A 163 8.75 -19.00 11.09
N PHE A 164 9.81 -18.33 10.68
CA PHE A 164 9.82 -16.89 10.52
C PHE A 164 10.25 -16.47 9.12
N ARG A 165 9.74 -15.36 8.66
CA ARG A 165 10.21 -14.69 7.45
C ARG A 165 11.60 -14.13 7.70
N THR A 166 12.52 -14.18 6.71
CA THR A 166 13.86 -13.57 6.80
C THR A 166 13.79 -12.09 7.25
N SER A 167 14.78 -11.66 8.03
CA SER A 167 14.94 -10.28 8.48
C SER A 167 15.20 -9.28 7.35
N ARG A 168 15.59 -9.75 6.17
CA ARG A 168 15.79 -8.91 4.97
C ARG A 168 14.48 -8.34 4.44
N GLN A 169 13.35 -8.89 4.88
CA GLN A 169 12.03 -8.46 4.44
C GLN A 169 11.52 -7.30 5.29
N VAL A 170 11.05 -6.25 4.63
CA VAL A 170 10.53 -5.04 5.28
C VAL A 170 9.45 -5.36 6.32
N TYR A 171 8.61 -6.37 6.11
CA TYR A 171 7.54 -6.74 7.06
C TYR A 171 8.07 -7.23 8.42
N THR A 172 9.21 -7.93 8.44
CA THR A 172 9.88 -8.34 9.69
C THR A 172 10.52 -7.12 10.36
N GLN A 173 11.17 -6.26 9.57
CA GLN A 173 11.80 -5.03 10.05
C GLN A 173 10.76 -4.09 10.67
N SER A 174 9.60 -3.91 10.02
CA SER A 174 8.52 -3.04 10.50
C SER A 174 7.91 -3.55 11.80
N LEU A 175 7.68 -4.86 11.93
CA LEU A 175 7.23 -5.43 13.21
C LEU A 175 8.22 -5.12 14.33
N VAL A 176 9.51 -5.36 14.12
CA VAL A 176 10.54 -5.11 15.13
C VAL A 176 10.69 -3.61 15.40
N ALA A 177 10.61 -2.75 14.39
CA ALA A 177 10.63 -1.29 14.55
C ALA A 177 9.48 -0.79 15.45
N THR A 178 8.26 -1.30 15.24
CA THR A 178 7.12 -0.94 16.10
C THR A 178 7.25 -1.51 17.50
N MET A 179 7.85 -2.69 17.67
CA MET A 179 8.20 -3.22 19.00
C MET A 179 9.23 -2.33 19.70
N ILE A 180 10.25 -1.86 19.01
CA ILE A 180 11.24 -0.91 19.58
C ILE A 180 10.52 0.38 20.02
N LYS A 181 9.61 0.91 19.23
CA LYS A 181 8.84 2.12 19.56
C LYS A 181 8.04 1.96 20.85
N THR A 182 7.44 0.79 21.06
CA THR A 182 6.52 0.53 22.19
C THR A 182 7.24 0.03 23.44
N LEU A 183 8.22 -0.86 23.28
CA LEU A 183 8.86 -1.57 24.39
C LEU A 183 10.28 -1.06 24.70
N GLY A 184 10.84 -0.26 23.80
CA GLY A 184 12.27 0.11 23.82
C GLY A 184 13.17 -0.95 23.18
N GLU A 185 14.35 -0.51 22.73
CA GLU A 185 15.30 -1.35 21.98
C GLU A 185 15.78 -2.55 22.82
N LYS A 186 16.18 -2.31 24.07
CA LYS A 186 16.69 -3.36 24.98
C LYS A 186 15.69 -4.51 25.15
N ARG A 187 14.43 -4.18 25.47
CA ARG A 187 13.39 -5.21 25.69
C ARG A 187 13.07 -5.96 24.39
N THR A 188 13.02 -5.26 23.27
CA THR A 188 12.80 -5.86 21.96
C THR A 188 13.94 -6.81 21.58
N GLU A 189 15.19 -6.45 21.90
CA GLU A 189 16.35 -7.32 21.67
C GLU A 189 16.30 -8.58 22.52
N GLU A 190 15.94 -8.49 23.80
CA GLU A 190 15.72 -9.65 24.67
C GLU A 190 14.69 -10.63 24.08
N ILE A 191 13.57 -10.11 23.61
CA ILE A 191 12.51 -10.92 22.96
C ILE A 191 13.03 -11.59 21.69
N ALA A 192 13.69 -10.83 20.82
CA ALA A 192 14.23 -11.36 19.56
C ALA A 192 15.32 -12.41 19.81
N ARG A 193 16.16 -12.26 20.83
CA ARG A 193 17.11 -13.29 21.29
C ARG A 193 16.38 -14.57 21.72
N GLY A 194 15.28 -14.42 22.48
CA GLY A 194 14.44 -15.55 22.87
C GLY A 194 13.82 -16.27 21.67
N TRP A 195 13.36 -15.51 20.66
CA TRP A 195 12.89 -16.12 19.42
C TRP A 195 13.98 -16.96 18.74
N MET A 196 15.22 -16.42 18.65
CA MET A 196 16.33 -17.12 18.01
C MET A 196 16.86 -18.28 18.83
N ALA A 197 16.78 -18.21 20.17
CA ALA A 197 17.10 -19.33 21.07
C ALA A 197 16.17 -20.54 20.86
N ASN A 198 14.97 -20.29 20.36
CA ASN A 198 14.00 -21.33 19.98
C ASN A 198 14.29 -21.97 18.61
N GLN A 199 15.41 -21.62 17.95
CA GLN A 199 15.90 -22.23 16.72
C GLN A 199 14.83 -22.22 15.60
N PRO A 200 14.26 -21.04 15.25
CA PRO A 200 13.24 -20.96 14.20
C PRO A 200 13.81 -21.33 12.83
N ARG A 201 12.98 -21.92 11.99
CA ARG A 201 13.27 -22.01 10.55
C ARG A 201 13.07 -20.62 9.92
N VAL A 202 14.12 -20.05 9.34
CA VAL A 202 14.04 -18.79 8.63
C VAL A 202 13.81 -19.04 7.15
N ILE A 203 12.73 -18.47 6.60
CA ILE A 203 12.20 -18.77 5.26
C ILE A 203 12.04 -17.45 4.48
N ASP A 204 12.28 -17.46 3.19
CA ASP A 204 12.30 -16.29 2.32
C ASP A 204 10.91 -15.88 1.75
N SER A 205 9.83 -16.56 2.16
CA SER A 205 8.47 -16.31 1.66
C SER A 205 7.42 -16.53 2.75
N ASP A 206 6.51 -15.55 2.95
CA ASP A 206 5.38 -15.70 3.86
C ASP A 206 4.46 -16.86 3.44
N THR A 207 4.26 -17.06 2.13
CA THR A 207 3.52 -18.22 1.63
C THR A 207 4.21 -19.53 2.03
N ARG A 208 5.53 -19.64 1.85
CA ARG A 208 6.30 -20.83 2.24
C ARG A 208 6.32 -21.05 3.77
N VAL A 209 6.26 -19.96 4.58
CA VAL A 209 6.07 -20.10 6.04
C VAL A 209 4.75 -20.82 6.33
N LEU A 210 3.66 -20.44 5.68
CA LEU A 210 2.34 -21.07 5.85
C LEU A 210 2.34 -22.52 5.35
N GLU A 211 2.96 -22.79 4.21
CA GLU A 211 3.13 -24.14 3.66
C GLU A 211 3.99 -25.03 4.58
N ALA A 212 5.05 -24.48 5.18
CA ALA A 212 5.88 -25.18 6.16
C ALA A 212 5.10 -25.53 7.43
N ILE A 213 4.22 -24.65 7.91
CA ILE A 213 3.31 -24.94 9.01
C ILE A 213 2.36 -26.07 8.61
N ALA A 214 1.72 -25.99 7.45
CA ALA A 214 0.80 -27.01 6.98
C ALA A 214 1.48 -28.37 6.82
N ALA A 215 2.73 -28.39 6.35
CA ALA A 215 3.54 -29.60 6.17
C ALA A 215 4.17 -30.16 7.48
N GLY A 216 3.93 -29.56 8.64
CA GLY A 216 4.51 -30.03 9.91
C GLY A 216 5.99 -29.75 10.11
N GLN A 217 6.60 -28.87 9.29
CA GLN A 217 8.00 -28.49 9.46
C GLN A 217 8.21 -27.49 10.62
N CYS A 218 7.16 -26.81 11.03
CA CYS A 218 7.01 -25.99 12.20
C CYS A 218 5.53 -25.91 12.57
N ASP A 219 5.21 -25.33 13.72
CA ASP A 219 3.84 -25.29 14.21
C ASP A 219 3.25 -23.87 14.20
N VAL A 220 4.11 -22.85 14.33
CA VAL A 220 3.74 -21.43 14.49
C VAL A 220 4.64 -20.55 13.64
N GLY A 221 4.10 -19.47 13.10
CA GLY A 221 4.86 -18.50 12.32
C GLY A 221 4.24 -17.09 12.34
N LEU A 222 4.96 -16.14 11.77
CA LEU A 222 4.51 -14.75 11.61
C LEU A 222 4.40 -14.42 10.13
N THR A 223 3.18 -14.21 9.64
CA THR A 223 2.93 -13.81 8.25
C THR A 223 1.84 -12.76 8.15
N ASN A 224 1.82 -12.03 7.04
CA ASN A 224 0.71 -11.10 6.78
C ASN A 224 -0.57 -11.88 6.44
N THR A 225 -1.70 -11.33 6.85
CA THR A 225 -3.04 -11.95 6.75
C THR A 225 -3.42 -12.41 5.34
N TYR A 226 -3.18 -11.59 4.33
CA TYR A 226 -3.61 -11.87 2.95
C TYR A 226 -2.93 -13.09 2.31
N TYR A 227 -1.76 -13.53 2.81
CA TYR A 227 -1.14 -14.75 2.31
C TYR A 227 -1.95 -15.99 2.69
N LEU A 228 -2.40 -16.07 3.95
CA LEU A 228 -3.29 -17.15 4.38
C LEU A 228 -4.64 -17.08 3.65
N ALA A 229 -5.19 -15.88 3.45
CA ALA A 229 -6.44 -15.70 2.73
C ALA A 229 -6.35 -16.29 1.31
N ARG A 230 -5.28 -16.02 0.57
CA ARG A 230 -5.07 -16.57 -0.77
C ARG A 230 -4.95 -18.10 -0.78
N LEU A 231 -4.32 -18.68 0.24
CA LEU A 231 -4.22 -20.15 0.36
C LEU A 231 -5.59 -20.75 0.69
N LYS A 232 -6.34 -20.16 1.62
CA LYS A 232 -7.68 -20.64 1.98
C LYS A 232 -8.72 -20.41 0.87
N ALA A 233 -8.57 -19.38 0.04
CA ALA A 233 -9.42 -19.19 -1.13
C ALA A 233 -9.23 -20.34 -2.15
N LYS A 234 -8.01 -20.88 -2.26
CA LYS A 234 -7.71 -22.04 -3.12
C LYS A 234 -8.05 -23.38 -2.46
N ASN A 235 -7.84 -23.49 -1.15
CA ASN A 235 -8.10 -24.66 -0.34
C ASN A 235 -8.71 -24.26 1.01
N PRO A 236 -10.04 -24.24 1.16
CA PRO A 236 -10.71 -23.88 2.40
C PRO A 236 -10.28 -24.73 3.62
N ALA A 237 -9.86 -25.99 3.38
CA ALA A 237 -9.38 -26.89 4.43
C ALA A 237 -7.88 -26.73 4.77
N PHE A 238 -7.21 -25.70 4.24
CA PHE A 238 -5.79 -25.46 4.54
C PHE A 238 -5.53 -25.40 6.05
N PRO A 239 -4.68 -26.26 6.65
CA PRO A 239 -4.66 -26.56 8.10
C PRO A 239 -3.87 -25.51 8.90
N VAL A 240 -4.08 -24.22 8.60
CA VAL A 240 -3.49 -23.10 9.33
C VAL A 240 -4.57 -22.10 9.71
N ALA A 241 -4.48 -21.56 10.91
CA ALA A 241 -5.40 -20.53 11.42
C ALA A 241 -4.66 -19.29 11.92
N VAL A 242 -5.42 -18.21 12.09
CA VAL A 242 -4.96 -16.92 12.64
C VAL A 242 -5.16 -16.92 14.14
N PHE A 243 -4.14 -16.50 14.88
CA PHE A 243 -4.26 -16.06 16.27
C PHE A 243 -3.86 -14.59 16.37
N TRP A 244 -4.74 -13.78 16.96
CA TRP A 244 -4.50 -12.34 17.17
C TRP A 244 -3.68 -12.12 18.44
N PRO A 245 -2.36 -11.77 18.33
CA PRO A 245 -1.53 -11.59 19.52
C PRO A 245 -1.84 -10.26 20.23
N ASN A 246 -1.41 -10.16 21.47
CA ASN A 246 -1.40 -8.93 22.25
C ASN A 246 -2.78 -8.25 22.42
N GLN A 247 -3.88 -9.02 22.38
CA GLN A 247 -5.23 -8.43 22.44
C GLN A 247 -5.57 -7.84 23.81
N ALA A 248 -4.92 -8.31 24.88
CA ALA A 248 -5.07 -7.76 26.24
C ALA A 248 -4.25 -6.47 26.48
N ASP A 249 -3.28 -6.19 25.60
CA ASP A 249 -2.40 -5.02 25.73
C ASP A 249 -2.44 -4.12 24.48
N ARG A 250 -1.37 -4.02 23.69
CA ARG A 250 -1.25 -3.08 22.56
C ARG A 250 -2.00 -3.49 21.29
N GLY A 251 -2.31 -4.75 21.13
CA GLY A 251 -2.93 -5.26 19.90
C GLY A 251 -1.93 -5.84 18.89
N VAL A 252 -2.43 -6.32 17.76
CA VAL A 252 -1.66 -6.92 16.69
C VAL A 252 -0.99 -5.84 15.83
N HIS A 253 0.26 -6.07 15.43
CA HIS A 253 0.95 -5.21 14.47
C HIS A 253 0.17 -5.12 13.16
N VAL A 254 -0.08 -3.89 12.73
CA VAL A 254 -0.67 -3.54 11.44
C VAL A 254 0.29 -2.68 10.63
N ASN A 255 0.18 -2.76 9.31
CA ASN A 255 0.92 -1.92 8.39
C ASN A 255 0.07 -1.65 7.15
N ILE A 256 0.51 -0.75 6.29
CA ILE A 256 -0.26 -0.26 5.15
C ILE A 256 0.46 -0.46 3.83
N SER A 257 -0.30 -0.52 2.74
CA SER A 257 0.16 -0.04 1.43
C SER A 257 -0.44 1.33 1.21
N GLY A 258 0.30 2.23 0.59
CA GLY A 258 -0.17 3.59 0.45
C GLY A 258 0.47 4.32 -0.72
N ALA A 259 0.13 5.59 -0.85
CA ALA A 259 0.61 6.43 -1.94
C ALA A 259 0.84 7.88 -1.49
N GLY A 260 1.69 8.57 -2.23
CA GLY A 260 1.92 10.00 -2.11
C GLY A 260 2.15 10.65 -3.47
N VAL A 261 1.78 11.92 -3.60
CA VAL A 261 2.06 12.71 -4.81
C VAL A 261 3.55 13.02 -4.85
N THR A 262 4.20 12.80 -5.98
CA THR A 262 5.63 13.09 -6.12
C THR A 262 5.91 14.58 -6.04
N ARG A 263 7.12 14.95 -5.57
CA ARG A 263 7.51 16.36 -5.41
C ARG A 263 7.33 17.19 -6.68
N TYR A 264 7.63 16.61 -7.83
CA TYR A 264 7.63 17.27 -9.13
C TYR A 264 6.50 16.80 -10.05
N ALA A 265 5.41 16.28 -9.47
CA ALA A 265 4.22 15.88 -10.21
C ALA A 265 3.72 16.98 -11.15
N LYS A 266 3.62 16.67 -12.44
CA LYS A 266 3.11 17.56 -13.47
C LYS A 266 1.58 17.61 -13.46
N ASN A 267 0.95 16.45 -13.24
CA ASN A 267 -0.49 16.27 -13.20
C ASN A 267 -0.99 16.12 -11.76
N ARG A 268 -0.55 17.04 -10.87
CA ARG A 268 -0.82 16.97 -9.43
C ARG A 268 -2.29 16.77 -9.10
N GLN A 269 -3.18 17.51 -9.76
CA GLN A 269 -4.61 17.42 -9.46
C GLN A 269 -5.17 16.05 -9.81
N SER A 270 -4.83 15.51 -10.98
CA SER A 270 -5.23 14.15 -11.39
C SER A 270 -4.66 13.08 -10.46
N ALA A 271 -3.42 13.27 -9.93
CA ALA A 271 -2.84 12.38 -8.92
C ALA A 271 -3.61 12.43 -7.59
N ILE A 272 -4.03 13.60 -7.12
CA ILE A 272 -4.88 13.74 -5.94
C ILE A 272 -6.23 13.07 -6.17
N HIS A 273 -6.90 13.32 -7.30
CA HIS A 273 -8.16 12.68 -7.65
C HIS A 273 -8.05 11.14 -7.69
N LEU A 274 -6.91 10.61 -8.19
CA LEU A 274 -6.68 9.17 -8.15
C LEU A 274 -6.60 8.66 -6.70
N ILE A 275 -5.90 9.35 -5.80
CA ILE A 275 -5.82 8.97 -4.37
C ILE A 275 -7.20 9.09 -3.71
N GLU A 276 -7.97 10.14 -4.01
CA GLU A 276 -9.35 10.31 -3.51
C GLU A 276 -10.23 9.13 -3.94
N PHE A 277 -10.16 8.75 -5.23
CA PHE A 277 -10.86 7.57 -5.73
C PHE A 277 -10.40 6.30 -5.01
N LEU A 278 -9.08 6.06 -4.88
CA LEU A 278 -8.52 4.88 -4.21
C LEU A 278 -8.91 4.81 -2.72
N SER A 279 -9.23 5.96 -2.09
CA SER A 279 -9.75 6.02 -0.72
C SER A 279 -11.26 5.83 -0.60
N SER A 280 -11.99 5.89 -1.72
CA SER A 280 -13.45 5.76 -1.75
C SER A 280 -13.91 4.34 -1.42
N SER A 281 -15.18 4.21 -1.01
CA SER A 281 -15.76 2.90 -0.74
C SER A 281 -15.74 1.96 -1.95
N GLU A 282 -15.89 2.51 -3.16
CA GLU A 282 -15.84 1.76 -4.41
C GLU A 282 -14.47 1.08 -4.61
N ALA A 283 -13.38 1.86 -4.59
CA ALA A 283 -12.04 1.33 -4.78
C ALA A 283 -11.58 0.46 -3.59
N GLN A 284 -12.01 0.78 -2.38
CA GLN A 284 -11.68 0.01 -1.18
C GLN A 284 -12.33 -1.37 -1.18
N ASN A 285 -13.54 -1.53 -1.73
CA ASN A 285 -14.12 -2.85 -1.98
C ASN A 285 -13.28 -3.65 -2.99
N LEU A 286 -12.84 -3.02 -4.09
CA LEU A 286 -11.95 -3.69 -5.05
C LEU A 286 -10.62 -4.14 -4.40
N PHE A 287 -10.01 -3.32 -3.53
CA PHE A 287 -8.83 -3.72 -2.77
C PHE A 287 -9.11 -4.94 -1.87
N ALA A 288 -10.24 -4.94 -1.16
CA ALA A 288 -10.62 -6.03 -0.29
C ALA A 288 -10.84 -7.32 -1.08
N ASP A 289 -11.55 -7.26 -2.20
CA ASP A 289 -11.94 -8.43 -2.99
C ASP A 289 -10.77 -9.04 -3.78
N VAL A 290 -9.91 -8.19 -4.38
CA VAL A 290 -8.79 -8.66 -5.20
C VAL A 290 -7.60 -9.10 -4.34
N ASN A 291 -7.32 -8.38 -3.24
CA ASN A 291 -6.07 -8.51 -2.49
C ASN A 291 -6.23 -9.23 -1.15
N TYR A 292 -7.44 -9.39 -0.64
CA TYR A 292 -7.72 -9.85 0.73
C TYR A 292 -7.02 -8.99 1.80
N GLU A 293 -6.81 -7.71 1.51
CA GLU A 293 -6.30 -6.73 2.48
C GLU A 293 -7.50 -6.07 3.20
N TYR A 294 -7.28 -5.61 4.42
CA TYR A 294 -8.31 -4.85 5.14
C TYR A 294 -8.43 -3.45 4.51
N PRO A 295 -9.65 -2.95 4.31
CA PRO A 295 -9.87 -1.58 3.86
C PRO A 295 -9.23 -0.57 4.83
N ALA A 296 -8.61 0.48 4.28
CA ALA A 296 -8.15 1.61 5.07
C ALA A 296 -9.31 2.57 5.40
N ASN A 297 -10.37 2.57 4.58
CA ASN A 297 -11.59 3.31 4.81
C ASN A 297 -12.51 2.52 5.77
N PRO A 298 -12.79 3.03 6.97
CA PRO A 298 -13.55 2.29 7.99
C PRO A 298 -15.03 2.08 7.65
N SER A 299 -15.56 2.76 6.62
CA SER A 299 -16.92 2.54 6.14
C SER A 299 -17.07 1.28 5.28
N VAL A 300 -15.96 0.66 4.88
CA VAL A 300 -15.93 -0.53 4.01
C VAL A 300 -15.66 -1.78 4.83
N LYS A 301 -16.44 -2.81 4.60
CA LYS A 301 -16.26 -4.10 5.27
C LYS A 301 -15.13 -4.90 4.62
N PRO A 302 -14.33 -5.65 5.39
CA PRO A 302 -13.35 -6.55 4.82
C PRO A 302 -14.02 -7.69 4.06
N HIS A 303 -13.28 -8.31 3.12
CA HIS A 303 -13.75 -9.50 2.39
C HIS A 303 -14.25 -10.59 3.35
N PRO A 304 -15.37 -11.30 3.07
CA PRO A 304 -15.97 -12.28 3.99
C PRO A 304 -14.99 -13.33 4.53
N LEU A 305 -14.05 -13.79 3.70
CA LEU A 305 -13.05 -14.78 4.10
C LEU A 305 -12.17 -14.29 5.26
N ILE A 306 -11.71 -13.01 5.22
CA ILE A 306 -10.89 -12.46 6.30
C ILE A 306 -11.74 -11.95 7.47
N ALA A 307 -12.96 -11.51 7.20
CA ALA A 307 -13.93 -11.14 8.24
C ALA A 307 -14.31 -12.32 9.14
N ALA A 308 -14.32 -13.54 8.59
CA ALA A 308 -14.57 -14.77 9.34
C ALA A 308 -13.50 -15.08 10.41
N TRP A 309 -12.33 -14.44 10.37
CA TRP A 309 -11.31 -14.57 11.42
C TRP A 309 -11.58 -13.72 12.64
N GLY A 310 -12.73 -13.02 12.66
CA GLY A 310 -13.16 -12.16 13.76
C GLY A 310 -12.52 -10.77 13.75
N THR A 311 -12.93 -9.96 14.71
CA THR A 311 -12.36 -8.63 14.95
C THR A 311 -11.10 -8.74 15.79
N PHE A 312 -10.23 -7.74 15.65
CA PHE A 312 -9.00 -7.64 16.43
C PHE A 312 -8.73 -6.20 16.85
N LYS A 313 -8.02 -6.05 17.96
CA LYS A 313 -7.41 -4.78 18.35
C LYS A 313 -6.12 -4.61 17.59
N ALA A 314 -6.05 -3.57 16.76
CA ALA A 314 -4.81 -3.17 16.09
C ALA A 314 -3.91 -2.39 17.06
N ASP A 315 -2.61 -2.57 16.93
CA ASP A 315 -1.62 -1.71 17.59
C ASP A 315 -1.80 -0.27 17.08
N GLN A 316 -1.91 0.69 18.02
CA GLN A 316 -2.14 2.10 17.73
C GLN A 316 -0.83 2.89 17.54
N VAL A 317 0.31 2.22 17.51
CA VAL A 317 1.59 2.86 17.17
C VAL A 317 1.47 3.52 15.80
N ASP A 318 1.93 4.77 15.71
CA ASP A 318 2.04 5.47 14.43
C ASP A 318 2.83 4.62 13.44
N VAL A 319 2.22 4.29 12.32
CA VAL A 319 2.84 3.41 11.31
C VAL A 319 4.12 3.99 10.72
N ALA A 320 4.36 5.30 10.85
CA ALA A 320 5.63 5.95 10.48
C ALA A 320 6.82 5.42 11.30
N ALA A 321 6.59 4.89 12.52
CA ALA A 321 7.62 4.25 13.33
C ALA A 321 8.33 3.09 12.61
N ALA A 322 7.66 2.44 11.66
CA ALA A 322 8.27 1.41 10.81
C ALA A 322 9.46 1.96 10.01
N GLY A 323 9.40 3.21 9.55
CA GLY A 323 10.50 3.88 8.84
C GLY A 323 11.49 4.53 9.81
N GLU A 324 10.99 5.28 10.81
CA GLU A 324 11.82 5.97 11.80
C GLU A 324 12.85 5.04 12.46
N LEU A 325 12.44 3.82 12.79
CA LEU A 325 13.22 2.84 13.52
C LEU A 325 13.70 1.66 12.68
N GLN A 326 13.54 1.70 11.35
CA GLN A 326 13.93 0.61 10.46
C GLN A 326 15.42 0.25 10.61
N VAL A 327 16.31 1.26 10.63
CA VAL A 327 17.74 1.04 10.76
C VAL A 327 18.08 0.42 12.12
N ALA A 328 17.43 0.85 13.20
CA ALA A 328 17.58 0.27 14.53
C ALA A 328 17.11 -1.19 14.55
N ALA A 329 15.96 -1.48 13.94
CA ALA A 329 15.42 -2.82 13.83
C ALA A 329 16.34 -3.76 13.04
N VAL A 330 16.89 -3.32 11.91
CA VAL A 330 17.85 -4.11 11.11
C VAL A 330 19.10 -4.44 11.91
N LYS A 331 19.68 -3.44 12.60
CA LYS A 331 20.87 -3.64 13.46
C LYS A 331 20.58 -4.59 14.63
N LEU A 332 19.41 -4.46 15.26
CA LEU A 332 18.98 -5.36 16.34
C LEU A 332 18.84 -6.81 15.82
N LEU A 333 18.16 -7.00 14.71
CA LEU A 333 17.97 -8.32 14.10
C LEU A 333 19.30 -8.98 13.73
N ASP A 334 20.25 -8.20 13.21
CA ASP A 334 21.61 -8.71 12.91
C ASP A 334 22.37 -9.11 14.18
N ARG A 335 22.34 -8.28 15.25
CA ARG A 335 22.96 -8.59 16.55
C ARG A 335 22.47 -9.88 17.20
N VAL A 336 21.20 -10.21 17.01
CA VAL A 336 20.60 -11.44 17.57
C VAL A 336 20.72 -12.63 16.62
N GLY A 337 21.34 -12.48 15.45
CA GLY A 337 21.53 -13.55 14.48
C GLY A 337 20.26 -13.91 13.70
N TYR A 338 19.26 -13.05 13.69
CA TYR A 338 18.05 -13.25 12.89
C TYR A 338 18.31 -12.74 11.46
N ARG A 339 18.46 -13.64 10.50
CA ARG A 339 18.86 -13.34 9.11
C ARG A 339 17.83 -13.75 8.07
#